data_d692677306995173d089c26663bcd84f
#
_entry.id   d692677306995173d089c26663bcd84f
#
_cell.length_a   1.000
_cell.length_b   1.000
_cell.length_c   1.000
_cell.angle_alpha   90.00
_cell.angle_beta   90.00
_cell.angle_gamma   90.00
#
_symmetry.space_group_name_H-M   'P 1'
#
loop_
_entity.id
_entity.type
_entity.pdbx_description
1 polymer ?
#
loop_
_entity_poly.entity_id
_entity_poly.type
_entity_poly.pdbx_seq_one_letter_code
_entity_poly.pdbx_strand_id
1 'polypeptide(L)'
;EEQKQLIALSRDSLLEEVPINRFTSFIGNIMATRISSLWDFSGPAMTISSGENSVFRALEIAQMLLTEDNVDAVVINAVDLAGSPEKVLLHQRNSPLNSAKATLSFERDVNGWMIGEGAGTVVLKSMKNAKKDGEQIFATLEAVAFANGISADSVEDAGREALKLAKIKPQEVGLLEVFASGNELEDKAEMSGLRSLYSGKNTSCAIGGIKANLGHTFAASGMASLIKAALCLHHRFIPGVPQWKSPKTELLSTNEFYVPVESRPWLIQPGILKRHA
;
A
#
# COMPACT_ATOMS: atom_id res chain seq x y z
N GLU A 1 35.13 -13.65 -30.83
CA GLU A 1 36.02 -13.23 -29.76
C GLU A 1 36.12 -11.71 -29.70
N GLU A 2 36.51 -11.03 -30.77
CA GLU A 2 36.61 -9.55 -30.84
C GLU A 2 35.32 -8.81 -30.44
N GLN A 3 34.16 -9.30 -30.91
CA GLN A 3 32.85 -8.69 -30.59
C GLN A 3 32.52 -8.79 -29.09
N LYS A 4 32.91 -9.91 -28.43
CA LYS A 4 32.73 -10.06 -26.97
C LYS A 4 33.68 -9.15 -26.20
N GLN A 5 34.90 -8.98 -26.68
CA GLN A 5 35.86 -8.05 -26.09
C GLN A 5 35.43 -6.59 -26.24
N LEU A 6 34.88 -6.22 -27.41
CA LEU A 6 34.34 -4.87 -27.64
C LEU A 6 33.15 -4.55 -26.74
N ILE A 7 32.25 -5.51 -26.56
CA ILE A 7 31.09 -5.38 -25.66
C ILE A 7 31.57 -5.25 -24.20
N ALA A 8 32.56 -6.03 -23.78
CA ALA A 8 33.13 -5.95 -22.45
C ALA A 8 33.81 -4.59 -22.21
N LEU A 9 34.67 -4.14 -23.12
CA LEU A 9 35.31 -2.84 -23.05
C LEU A 9 34.30 -1.67 -23.05
N SER A 10 33.25 -1.75 -23.89
CA SER A 10 32.22 -0.72 -23.92
C SER A 10 31.43 -0.69 -22.60
N ARG A 11 31.13 -1.85 -22.04
CA ARG A 11 30.43 -1.96 -20.74
C ARG A 11 31.30 -1.39 -19.62
N ASP A 12 32.57 -1.77 -19.58
CA ASP A 12 33.50 -1.36 -18.52
C ASP A 12 33.85 0.14 -18.61
N SER A 13 33.80 0.73 -19.82
CA SER A 13 33.97 2.19 -20.00
C SER A 13 32.76 3.01 -19.62
N LEU A 14 31.55 2.40 -19.62
CA LEU A 14 30.30 3.05 -19.22
C LEU A 14 29.97 2.87 -17.75
N LEU A 15 30.58 1.86 -17.10
CA LEU A 15 30.37 1.59 -15.68
C LEU A 15 31.60 2.16 -14.93
N GLU A 16 31.33 3.14 -14.05
CA GLU A 16 32.37 3.56 -13.09
C GLU A 16 32.84 2.35 -12.27
N GLU A 17 34.13 2.31 -11.92
CA GLU A 17 34.65 1.30 -10.99
C GLU A 17 33.76 1.21 -9.77
N VAL A 18 33.22 0.02 -9.51
CA VAL A 18 32.36 -0.21 -8.37
C VAL A 18 33.19 -0.25 -7.10
N PRO A 19 33.17 0.77 -6.25
CA PRO A 19 33.93 0.74 -5.00
C PRO A 19 33.45 -0.43 -4.13
N ILE A 20 34.34 -1.00 -3.34
CA ILE A 20 34.08 -2.17 -2.48
C ILE A 20 32.78 -1.98 -1.65
N ASN A 21 32.52 -0.77 -1.18
CA ASN A 21 31.32 -0.42 -0.43
C ASN A 21 30.03 -0.53 -1.26
N ARG A 22 30.11 -0.55 -2.59
CA ARG A 22 28.94 -0.69 -3.46
C ARG A 22 28.45 -2.13 -3.52
N PHE A 23 29.33 -3.13 -3.34
CA PHE A 23 28.91 -4.54 -3.25
C PHE A 23 28.00 -4.79 -2.05
N THR A 24 28.27 -4.17 -0.92
CA THR A 24 27.43 -4.32 0.28
C THR A 24 26.04 -3.71 0.10
N SER A 25 25.87 -2.77 -0.83
CA SER A 25 24.58 -2.14 -1.14
C SER A 25 23.58 -3.08 -1.84
N PHE A 26 24.08 -4.16 -2.46
CA PHE A 26 23.24 -5.18 -3.09
C PHE A 26 22.69 -6.22 -2.09
N ILE A 27 23.17 -6.22 -0.85
CA ILE A 27 22.67 -7.12 0.18
C ILE A 27 21.44 -6.45 0.83
N GLY A 28 20.23 -6.97 0.54
CA GLY A 28 18.97 -6.35 0.95
C GLY A 28 18.89 -6.01 2.43
N ASN A 29 19.39 -6.88 3.32
CA ASN A 29 19.32 -6.64 4.76
C ASN A 29 20.21 -5.50 5.26
N ILE A 30 21.23 -5.12 4.51
CA ILE A 30 22.14 -4.01 4.90
C ILE A 30 21.39 -2.67 4.98
N MET A 31 20.31 -2.47 4.23
CA MET A 31 19.53 -1.25 4.34
C MET A 31 18.92 -1.08 5.74
N ALA A 32 18.33 -2.14 6.28
CA ALA A 32 17.76 -2.12 7.62
C ALA A 32 18.84 -1.96 8.71
N THR A 33 19.93 -2.70 8.60
CA THR A 33 21.03 -2.63 9.59
C THR A 33 21.78 -1.31 9.56
N ARG A 34 21.89 -0.63 8.41
CA ARG A 34 22.45 0.73 8.33
C ARG A 34 21.61 1.74 9.07
N ILE A 35 20.29 1.67 8.94
CA ILE A 35 19.36 2.54 9.68
C ILE A 35 19.50 2.27 11.18
N SER A 36 19.49 1.00 11.59
CA SER A 36 19.68 0.59 12.97
C SER A 36 20.98 1.11 13.55
N SER A 37 22.09 0.95 12.83
CA SER A 37 23.41 1.43 13.25
C SER A 37 23.50 2.96 13.31
N LEU A 38 22.87 3.67 12.38
CA LEU A 38 22.89 5.14 12.33
C LEU A 38 22.18 5.77 13.54
N TRP A 39 21.08 5.15 13.98
CA TRP A 39 20.24 5.63 15.06
C TRP A 39 20.45 4.88 16.38
N ASP A 40 21.43 4.00 16.43
CA ASP A 40 21.76 3.16 17.60
C ASP A 40 20.56 2.35 18.12
N PHE A 41 19.79 1.78 17.20
CA PHE A 41 18.68 0.91 17.57
C PHE A 41 19.19 -0.47 18.00
N SER A 42 18.78 -0.93 19.16
CA SER A 42 19.19 -2.21 19.75
C SER A 42 18.30 -3.40 19.36
N GLY A 43 17.14 -3.15 18.78
CA GLY A 43 16.17 -4.17 18.38
C GLY A 43 16.52 -4.91 17.10
N PRO A 44 15.73 -5.91 16.71
CA PRO A 44 15.91 -6.64 15.46
C PRO A 44 15.87 -5.70 14.24
N ALA A 45 16.80 -5.88 13.29
CA ALA A 45 16.84 -5.14 12.03
C ALA A 45 16.83 -6.13 10.87
N MET A 46 15.79 -6.07 10.03
CA MET A 46 15.60 -7.01 8.93
C MET A 46 14.91 -6.37 7.74
N THR A 47 15.16 -6.90 6.55
CA THR A 47 14.44 -6.55 5.33
C THR A 47 13.42 -7.63 5.01
N ILE A 48 12.20 -7.23 4.70
CA ILE A 48 11.09 -8.11 4.34
C ILE A 48 10.78 -7.89 2.87
N SER A 49 10.76 -8.98 2.10
CA SER A 49 10.42 -8.97 0.69
C SER A 49 9.27 -9.93 0.41
N SER A 50 8.12 -9.37 0.07
CA SER A 50 6.88 -10.10 -0.28
C SER A 50 6.12 -9.38 -1.39
N GLY A 51 6.85 -8.81 -2.37
CA GLY A 51 6.25 -7.99 -3.41
C GLY A 51 5.46 -6.82 -2.81
N GLU A 52 4.25 -6.61 -3.30
CA GLU A 52 3.37 -5.54 -2.85
C GLU A 52 2.81 -5.75 -1.43
N ASN A 53 2.88 -6.97 -0.92
CA ASN A 53 2.49 -7.29 0.46
C ASN A 53 3.60 -7.03 1.49
N SER A 54 4.78 -6.54 1.07
CA SER A 54 5.94 -6.35 1.94
C SER A 54 5.63 -5.52 3.18
N VAL A 55 4.90 -4.41 3.03
CA VAL A 55 4.55 -3.53 4.13
C VAL A 55 3.59 -4.22 5.11
N PHE A 56 2.59 -4.94 4.60
CA PHE A 56 1.62 -5.64 5.45
C PHE A 56 2.27 -6.80 6.23
N ARG A 57 3.25 -7.51 5.63
CA ARG A 57 4.06 -8.49 6.34
C ARG A 57 4.96 -7.84 7.39
N ALA A 58 5.50 -6.66 7.13
CA ALA A 58 6.23 -5.90 8.12
C ALA A 58 5.33 -5.47 9.29
N LEU A 59 4.08 -5.07 9.02
CA LEU A 59 3.09 -4.74 10.06
C LEU A 59 2.75 -5.96 10.94
N GLU A 60 2.58 -7.13 10.35
CA GLU A 60 2.35 -8.38 11.09
C GLU A 60 3.51 -8.69 12.06
N ILE A 61 4.75 -8.60 11.58
CA ILE A 61 5.94 -8.81 12.41
C ILE A 61 6.06 -7.73 13.50
N ALA A 62 5.79 -6.48 13.16
CA ALA A 62 5.80 -5.39 14.14
C ALA A 62 4.75 -5.61 15.25
N GLN A 63 3.57 -6.10 14.90
CA GLN A 63 2.54 -6.45 15.88
C GLN A 63 3.03 -7.54 16.84
N MET A 64 3.69 -8.60 16.32
CA MET A 64 4.27 -9.65 17.16
C MET A 64 5.31 -9.08 18.13
N LEU A 65 6.28 -8.30 17.64
CA LEU A 65 7.34 -7.72 18.45
C LEU A 65 6.81 -6.79 19.55
N LEU A 66 5.82 -5.96 19.24
CA LEU A 66 5.20 -5.04 20.19
C LEU A 66 4.30 -5.75 21.22
N THR A 67 3.71 -6.90 20.86
CA THR A 67 2.84 -7.66 21.76
C THR A 67 3.65 -8.41 22.82
N GLU A 68 4.84 -8.86 22.47
CA GLU A 68 5.74 -9.57 23.39
C GLU A 68 6.49 -8.63 24.36
N ASP A 69 6.23 -7.32 24.30
CA ASP A 69 6.94 -6.27 25.07
C ASP A 69 8.49 -6.33 24.89
N ASN A 70 8.97 -6.91 23.80
CA ASN A 70 10.40 -7.06 23.51
C ASN A 70 11.03 -5.79 22.93
N VAL A 71 10.21 -4.86 22.45
CA VAL A 71 10.64 -3.59 21.85
C VAL A 71 9.68 -2.46 22.22
N ASP A 72 10.21 -1.25 22.38
CA ASP A 72 9.41 -0.07 22.72
C ASP A 72 8.68 0.51 21.51
N ALA A 73 9.31 0.45 20.33
CA ALA A 73 8.78 0.93 19.07
C ALA A 73 9.34 0.13 17.89
N VAL A 74 8.63 0.11 16.80
CA VAL A 74 9.08 -0.48 15.53
C VAL A 74 9.01 0.57 14.42
N VAL A 75 10.11 0.77 13.72
CA VAL A 75 10.19 1.65 12.54
C VAL A 75 10.08 0.78 11.29
N ILE A 76 9.06 1.03 10.47
CA ILE A 76 8.89 0.38 9.18
C ILE A 76 9.16 1.39 8.08
N ASN A 77 10.12 1.07 7.23
CA ASN A 77 10.44 1.84 6.04
C ASN A 77 10.11 1.02 4.80
N ALA A 78 9.57 1.66 3.78
CA ALA A 78 9.38 1.06 2.47
C ALA A 78 9.85 2.03 1.41
N VAL A 79 10.52 1.50 0.38
CA VAL A 79 11.04 2.27 -0.74
C VAL A 79 10.89 1.47 -2.02
N ASP A 80 10.45 2.12 -3.07
CA ASP A 80 10.53 1.61 -4.43
C ASP A 80 10.87 2.75 -5.40
N LEU A 81 11.99 2.59 -6.09
CA LEU A 81 12.49 3.52 -7.12
C LEU A 81 12.43 2.79 -8.46
N ALA A 82 11.22 2.64 -8.96
CA ALA A 82 10.90 1.78 -10.11
C ALA A 82 10.86 2.51 -11.46
N GLY A 83 11.19 3.80 -11.48
CA GLY A 83 11.05 4.63 -12.67
C GLY A 83 12.11 4.43 -13.75
N SER A 84 13.08 3.52 -13.57
CA SER A 84 14.06 3.26 -14.62
C SER A 84 13.39 2.67 -15.88
N PRO A 85 13.82 3.06 -17.09
CA PRO A 85 13.27 2.56 -18.35
C PRO A 85 13.24 1.03 -18.42
N GLU A 86 14.27 0.36 -17.91
CA GLU A 86 14.38 -1.10 -17.92
C GLU A 86 13.29 -1.74 -17.07
N LYS A 87 13.04 -1.20 -15.89
CA LYS A 87 12.02 -1.73 -14.98
C LYS A 87 10.61 -1.48 -15.51
N VAL A 88 10.38 -0.30 -16.10
CA VAL A 88 9.11 0.03 -16.77
C VAL A 88 8.84 -0.92 -17.95
N LEU A 89 9.82 -1.15 -18.82
CA LEU A 89 9.70 -2.08 -19.94
C LEU A 89 9.48 -3.53 -19.49
N LEU A 90 10.11 -3.93 -18.38
CA LEU A 90 9.92 -5.27 -17.82
C LEU A 90 8.48 -5.45 -17.31
N HIS A 91 7.95 -4.50 -16.56
CA HIS A 91 6.58 -4.54 -16.05
C HIS A 91 5.54 -4.47 -17.16
N GLN A 92 5.77 -3.66 -18.19
CA GLN A 92 4.86 -3.52 -19.34
C GLN A 92 4.65 -4.85 -20.10
N ARG A 93 5.54 -5.81 -19.98
CA ARG A 93 5.36 -7.15 -20.56
C ARG A 93 4.21 -7.93 -19.93
N ASN A 94 3.95 -7.69 -18.65
CA ASN A 94 2.97 -8.43 -17.86
C ASN A 94 1.66 -7.65 -17.66
N SER A 95 1.73 -6.31 -17.67
CA SER A 95 0.58 -5.44 -17.49
C SER A 95 0.75 -4.19 -18.34
N PRO A 96 -0.30 -3.76 -19.06
CA PRO A 96 -0.20 -2.58 -19.90
C PRO A 96 0.08 -1.33 -19.05
N LEU A 97 0.84 -0.40 -19.61
CA LEU A 97 1.06 0.90 -19.01
C LEU A 97 -0.15 1.81 -19.30
N ASN A 98 -0.64 2.47 -18.28
CA ASN A 98 -1.68 3.50 -18.44
C ASN A 98 -1.08 4.74 -19.12
N SER A 99 -1.53 5.02 -20.31
CA SER A 99 -1.15 6.20 -21.09
C SER A 99 -2.23 7.31 -21.10
N ALA A 100 -3.34 7.08 -20.37
CA ALA A 100 -4.48 7.99 -20.39
C ALA A 100 -4.47 8.95 -19.21
N LYS A 101 -5.34 8.71 -18.23
CA LYS A 101 -5.60 9.64 -17.11
C LYS A 101 -4.93 9.15 -15.82
N ALA A 102 -4.43 10.08 -15.04
CA ALA A 102 -4.01 9.82 -13.65
C ALA A 102 -5.25 9.75 -12.74
N THR A 103 -5.83 8.56 -12.63
CA THR A 103 -7.01 8.28 -11.80
C THR A 103 -7.01 6.82 -11.34
N LEU A 104 -8.04 6.39 -10.61
CA LEU A 104 -8.21 4.97 -10.27
C LEU A 104 -8.37 4.10 -11.51
N SER A 105 -7.78 2.92 -11.50
CA SER A 105 -7.89 1.95 -12.60
C SER A 105 -9.32 1.48 -12.87
N PHE A 106 -10.24 1.72 -11.93
CA PHE A 106 -11.68 1.44 -12.08
C PHE A 106 -12.42 2.45 -12.96
N GLU A 107 -11.79 3.52 -13.38
CA GLU A 107 -12.34 4.48 -14.34
C GLU A 107 -12.52 3.81 -15.71
N ARG A 108 -13.61 4.15 -16.41
CA ARG A 108 -14.02 3.53 -17.69
C ARG A 108 -12.93 3.55 -18.75
N ASP A 109 -12.25 4.66 -18.91
CA ASP A 109 -11.29 4.90 -19.99
C ASP A 109 -9.84 4.61 -19.57
N VAL A 110 -9.63 3.95 -18.45
CA VAL A 110 -8.30 3.65 -17.88
C VAL A 110 -7.98 2.18 -18.01
N ASN A 111 -6.84 1.88 -18.60
CA ASN A 111 -6.27 0.55 -18.66
C ASN A 111 -4.81 0.60 -18.25
N GLY A 112 -4.43 -0.37 -17.44
CA GLY A 112 -3.05 -0.52 -17.05
C GLY A 112 -2.65 0.26 -15.79
N TRP A 113 -1.41 0.05 -15.40
CA TRP A 113 -0.81 0.66 -14.23
C TRP A 113 -0.12 1.99 -14.56
N MET A 114 0.03 2.87 -13.59
CA MET A 114 0.77 4.12 -13.71
C MET A 114 2.15 3.98 -13.10
N ILE A 115 3.16 4.57 -13.74
CA ILE A 115 4.51 4.63 -13.18
C ILE A 115 4.48 5.49 -11.92
N GLY A 116 5.09 4.97 -10.85
CA GLY A 116 5.24 5.66 -9.59
C GLY A 116 6.52 5.27 -8.89
N GLU A 117 7.05 6.20 -8.12
CA GLU A 117 8.18 5.98 -7.21
C GLU A 117 7.82 6.56 -5.85
N GLY A 118 8.36 5.97 -4.80
CA GLY A 118 8.09 6.50 -3.48
C GLY A 118 8.87 5.82 -2.37
N ALA A 119 8.94 6.54 -1.27
CA ALA A 119 9.41 6.04 0.00
C ALA A 119 8.50 6.54 1.11
N GLY A 120 8.36 5.74 2.15
CA GLY A 120 7.57 6.13 3.31
C GLY A 120 8.06 5.43 4.57
N THR A 121 7.76 6.04 5.71
CA THR A 121 8.14 5.53 7.01
C THR A 121 7.00 5.72 7.98
N VAL A 122 6.74 4.71 8.79
CA VAL A 122 5.85 4.80 9.96
C VAL A 122 6.55 4.30 11.19
N VAL A 123 6.22 4.88 12.33
CA VAL A 123 6.65 4.42 13.65
C VAL A 123 5.44 3.84 14.36
N LEU A 124 5.55 2.60 14.81
CA LEU A 124 4.52 1.88 15.53
C LEU A 124 4.93 1.74 17.00
N LYS A 125 3.98 1.97 17.89
CA LYS A 125 4.10 1.74 19.33
C LYS A 125 2.85 1.08 19.87
N SER A 126 2.98 0.38 20.97
CA SER A 126 1.78 -0.03 21.71
C SER A 126 0.99 1.20 22.16
N MET A 127 -0.34 1.13 22.12
CA MET A 127 -1.21 2.23 22.56
C MET A 127 -0.90 2.67 24.00
N LYS A 128 -0.52 1.71 24.85
CA LYS A 128 -0.11 1.96 26.22
C LYS A 128 1.11 2.86 26.30
N ASN A 129 2.16 2.53 25.55
CA ASN A 129 3.42 3.27 25.54
C ASN A 129 3.27 4.64 24.87
N ALA A 130 2.57 4.72 23.72
CA ALA A 130 2.33 5.98 23.03
C ALA A 130 1.57 7.00 23.93
N LYS A 131 0.57 6.54 24.68
CA LYS A 131 -0.14 7.40 25.64
C LYS A 131 0.71 7.80 26.84
N LYS A 132 1.52 6.87 27.37
CA LYS A 132 2.43 7.13 28.48
C LYS A 132 3.45 8.21 28.12
N ASP A 133 3.97 8.15 26.90
CA ASP A 133 5.01 9.05 26.41
C ASP A 133 4.43 10.39 25.87
N GLY A 134 3.10 10.54 25.84
CA GLY A 134 2.43 11.75 25.38
C GLY A 134 2.58 12.00 23.87
N GLU A 135 2.78 10.96 23.08
CA GLU A 135 3.03 11.09 21.65
C GLU A 135 1.75 11.36 20.84
N GLN A 136 1.92 12.04 19.72
CA GLN A 136 0.83 12.26 18.78
C GLN A 136 0.47 10.94 18.07
N ILE A 137 -0.77 10.49 18.24
CA ILE A 137 -1.30 9.30 17.60
C ILE A 137 -2.11 9.72 16.38
N PHE A 138 -1.68 9.32 15.19
CA PHE A 138 -2.39 9.62 13.94
C PHE A 138 -3.57 8.67 13.73
N ALA A 139 -3.38 7.39 13.95
CA ALA A 139 -4.39 6.34 13.84
C ALA A 139 -4.00 5.12 14.68
N THR A 140 -4.93 4.18 14.84
CA THR A 140 -4.68 2.87 15.44
C THR A 140 -4.80 1.80 14.36
N LEU A 141 -3.84 0.87 14.33
CA LEU A 141 -3.92 -0.33 13.50
C LEU A 141 -4.67 -1.39 14.30
N GLU A 142 -5.90 -1.69 13.90
CA GLU A 142 -6.78 -2.61 14.63
C GLU A 142 -6.54 -4.07 14.23
N ALA A 143 -6.25 -4.35 12.95
CA ALA A 143 -6.00 -5.69 12.46
C ALA A 143 -5.18 -5.69 11.19
N VAL A 144 -4.48 -6.81 10.95
CA VAL A 144 -3.88 -7.18 9.67
C VAL A 144 -4.31 -8.61 9.38
N ALA A 145 -4.81 -8.87 8.18
CA ALA A 145 -5.23 -10.20 7.77
C ALA A 145 -4.76 -10.52 6.35
N PHE A 146 -4.60 -11.80 6.07
CA PHE A 146 -4.12 -12.29 4.79
C PHE A 146 -4.97 -13.46 4.31
N ALA A 147 -5.11 -13.56 3.00
CA ALA A 147 -5.60 -14.74 2.32
C ALA A 147 -4.65 -15.10 1.16
N ASN A 148 -4.68 -16.34 0.73
CA ASN A 148 -3.85 -16.81 -0.37
C ASN A 148 -4.61 -16.71 -1.70
N GLY A 149 -3.94 -16.23 -2.74
CA GLY A 149 -4.47 -16.12 -4.10
C GLY A 149 -4.85 -14.69 -4.50
N ILE A 150 -5.34 -14.58 -5.73
CA ILE A 150 -5.74 -13.33 -6.39
C ILE A 150 -7.22 -13.37 -6.82
N SER A 151 -8.02 -14.24 -6.23
CA SER A 151 -9.45 -14.39 -6.55
C SER A 151 -10.33 -13.46 -5.74
N ALA A 152 -11.58 -13.29 -6.16
CA ALA A 152 -12.59 -12.56 -5.39
C ALA A 152 -12.79 -13.16 -3.98
N ASP A 153 -12.76 -14.49 -3.87
CA ASP A 153 -12.89 -15.19 -2.59
C ASP A 153 -11.73 -14.85 -1.66
N SER A 154 -10.50 -14.78 -2.19
CA SER A 154 -9.32 -14.40 -1.39
C SER A 154 -9.43 -12.98 -0.85
N VAL A 155 -9.95 -12.04 -1.64
CA VAL A 155 -10.19 -10.65 -1.21
C VAL A 155 -11.27 -10.60 -0.13
N GLU A 156 -12.37 -11.32 -0.34
CA GLU A 156 -13.47 -11.43 0.63
C GLU A 156 -12.98 -12.03 1.95
N ASP A 157 -12.22 -13.13 1.90
CA ASP A 157 -11.72 -13.83 3.07
C ASP A 157 -10.76 -12.97 3.89
N ALA A 158 -9.80 -12.29 3.23
CA ALA A 158 -8.90 -11.36 3.90
C ALA A 158 -9.67 -10.22 4.57
N GLY A 159 -10.61 -9.60 3.86
CA GLY A 159 -11.44 -8.55 4.41
C GLY A 159 -12.33 -9.01 5.56
N ARG A 160 -12.93 -10.17 5.45
CA ARG A 160 -13.77 -10.80 6.50
C ARG A 160 -12.97 -11.07 7.76
N GLU A 161 -11.78 -11.64 7.62
CA GLU A 161 -10.91 -11.92 8.76
C GLU A 161 -10.40 -10.62 9.42
N ALA A 162 -10.02 -9.60 8.64
CA ALA A 162 -9.62 -8.31 9.16
C ALA A 162 -10.75 -7.66 9.98
N LEU A 163 -11.97 -7.61 9.46
CA LEU A 163 -13.14 -7.08 10.17
C LEU A 163 -13.46 -7.84 11.45
N LYS A 164 -13.34 -9.18 11.41
CA LYS A 164 -13.56 -10.04 12.57
C LYS A 164 -12.51 -9.80 13.66
N LEU A 165 -11.22 -9.72 13.30
CA LEU A 165 -10.12 -9.44 14.23
C LEU A 165 -10.27 -8.05 14.85
N ALA A 166 -10.63 -7.05 14.06
CA ALA A 166 -10.88 -5.69 14.50
C ALA A 166 -12.20 -5.54 15.29
N LYS A 167 -13.10 -6.53 15.25
CA LYS A 167 -14.45 -6.49 15.81
C LYS A 167 -15.30 -5.35 15.26
N ILE A 168 -15.17 -5.08 13.97
CA ILE A 168 -15.86 -4.01 13.24
C ILE A 168 -16.82 -4.65 12.24
N LYS A 169 -17.96 -4.01 12.02
CA LYS A 169 -18.92 -4.42 10.98
C LYS A 169 -18.61 -3.66 9.68
N PRO A 170 -18.89 -4.24 8.50
CA PRO A 170 -18.70 -3.54 7.23
C PRO A 170 -19.35 -2.15 7.17
N GLN A 171 -20.50 -1.97 7.81
CA GLN A 171 -21.23 -0.69 7.84
C GLN A 171 -20.51 0.42 8.61
N GLU A 172 -19.53 0.07 9.43
CA GLU A 172 -18.74 1.03 10.23
C GLU A 172 -17.54 1.56 9.46
N VAL A 173 -17.18 0.91 8.34
CA VAL A 173 -16.08 1.33 7.47
C VAL A 173 -16.56 2.44 6.53
N GLY A 174 -15.94 3.59 6.60
CA GLY A 174 -16.34 4.76 5.82
C GLY A 174 -15.40 5.11 4.67
N LEU A 175 -14.20 4.53 4.64
CA LEU A 175 -13.21 4.68 3.57
C LEU A 175 -12.51 3.36 3.31
N LEU A 176 -12.39 2.98 2.05
CA LEU A 176 -11.55 1.88 1.57
C LEU A 176 -10.43 2.46 0.69
N GLU A 177 -9.22 2.24 1.12
CA GLU A 177 -8.04 2.48 0.31
C GLU A 177 -7.74 1.21 -0.47
N VAL A 178 -8.15 1.18 -1.74
CA VAL A 178 -8.11 -0.01 -2.58
C VAL A 178 -6.77 -0.19 -3.30
N PHE A 179 -6.50 -1.42 -3.71
CA PHE A 179 -5.28 -1.74 -4.44
C PHE A 179 -5.27 -1.13 -5.84
N ALA A 180 -6.35 -1.33 -6.62
CA ALA A 180 -6.52 -0.73 -7.95
C ALA A 180 -5.25 -0.82 -8.81
N SER A 181 -4.80 -2.04 -9.07
CA SER A 181 -3.49 -2.32 -9.68
C SER A 181 -3.36 -1.85 -11.12
N GLY A 182 -4.48 -1.75 -11.84
CA GLY A 182 -4.52 -1.53 -13.28
C GLY A 182 -4.46 -2.82 -14.10
N ASN A 183 -4.33 -3.97 -13.46
CA ASN A 183 -4.52 -5.27 -14.08
C ASN A 183 -6.01 -5.63 -14.05
N GLU A 184 -6.60 -5.93 -15.19
CA GLU A 184 -8.04 -6.15 -15.30
C GLU A 184 -8.53 -7.34 -14.46
N LEU A 185 -7.76 -8.42 -14.38
CA LEU A 185 -8.13 -9.60 -13.59
C LEU A 185 -8.08 -9.31 -12.10
N GLU A 186 -7.04 -8.60 -11.65
CA GLU A 186 -6.88 -8.21 -10.25
C GLU A 186 -7.94 -7.19 -9.84
N ASP A 187 -8.18 -6.17 -10.66
CA ASP A 187 -9.21 -5.16 -10.44
C ASP A 187 -10.62 -5.79 -10.35
N LYS A 188 -10.93 -6.77 -11.22
CA LYS A 188 -12.19 -7.53 -11.16
C LYS A 188 -12.29 -8.37 -9.88
N ALA A 189 -11.22 -9.06 -9.51
CA ALA A 189 -11.19 -9.87 -8.30
C ALA A 189 -11.38 -9.01 -7.05
N GLU A 190 -10.67 -7.88 -6.97
CA GLU A 190 -10.77 -6.94 -5.85
C GLU A 190 -12.21 -6.42 -5.69
N MET A 191 -12.80 -5.88 -6.75
CA MET A 191 -14.15 -5.33 -6.68
C MET A 191 -15.22 -6.39 -6.42
N SER A 192 -15.07 -7.59 -6.98
CA SER A 192 -16.02 -8.69 -6.74
C SER A 192 -15.97 -9.16 -5.29
N GLY A 193 -14.78 -9.32 -4.72
CA GLY A 193 -14.61 -9.70 -3.31
C GLY A 193 -15.12 -8.63 -2.36
N LEU A 194 -14.82 -7.35 -2.62
CA LEU A 194 -15.35 -6.25 -1.83
C LEU A 194 -16.88 -6.17 -1.89
N ARG A 195 -17.48 -6.37 -3.07
CA ARG A 195 -18.95 -6.42 -3.19
C ARG A 195 -19.55 -7.54 -2.36
N SER A 196 -19.00 -8.76 -2.44
CA SER A 196 -19.48 -9.88 -1.66
C SER A 196 -19.45 -9.55 -0.15
N LEU A 197 -18.33 -8.97 0.32
CA LEU A 197 -18.16 -8.61 1.71
C LEU A 197 -19.14 -7.53 2.21
N TYR A 198 -19.49 -6.56 1.35
CA TYR A 198 -20.36 -5.41 1.70
C TYR A 198 -21.79 -5.54 1.23
N SER A 199 -22.13 -6.60 0.45
CA SER A 199 -23.47 -6.80 -0.14
C SER A 199 -24.59 -6.80 0.89
N GLY A 200 -25.67 -6.09 0.57
CA GLY A 200 -26.90 -6.03 1.40
C GLY A 200 -26.73 -5.29 2.72
N LYS A 201 -25.66 -4.55 2.92
CA LYS A 201 -25.33 -3.96 4.24
C LYS A 201 -25.59 -2.45 4.34
N ASN A 202 -26.28 -1.87 3.38
CA ASN A 202 -26.65 -0.44 3.35
C ASN A 202 -25.48 0.46 3.78
N THR A 203 -24.33 0.27 3.14
CA THR A 203 -23.10 1.00 3.41
C THR A 203 -22.98 2.18 2.44
N SER A 204 -22.41 3.28 2.89
CA SER A 204 -21.98 4.37 2.02
C SER A 204 -20.50 4.58 2.22
N CYS A 205 -19.69 3.64 1.71
CA CYS A 205 -18.26 3.63 1.88
C CYS A 205 -17.56 4.32 0.71
N ALA A 206 -16.68 5.26 1.00
CA ALA A 206 -15.86 5.90 -0.01
C ALA A 206 -14.77 4.93 -0.51
N ILE A 207 -14.55 4.88 -1.81
CA ILE A 207 -13.40 4.18 -2.40
C ILE A 207 -12.38 5.22 -2.86
N GLY A 208 -11.14 5.05 -2.41
CA GLY A 208 -9.99 5.83 -2.85
C GLY A 208 -8.78 4.94 -3.12
N GLY A 209 -7.80 5.49 -3.82
CA GLY A 209 -6.53 4.82 -4.06
C GLY A 209 -5.42 5.83 -4.26
N ILE A 210 -4.37 5.73 -3.46
CA ILE A 210 -3.22 6.65 -3.54
C ILE A 210 -2.49 6.54 -4.87
N LYS A 211 -2.61 5.39 -5.56
CA LYS A 211 -2.03 5.17 -6.88
C LYS A 211 -2.55 6.15 -7.93
N ALA A 212 -3.78 6.67 -7.75
CA ALA A 212 -4.32 7.72 -8.59
C ALA A 212 -3.50 9.03 -8.55
N ASN A 213 -2.72 9.25 -7.48
CA ASN A 213 -1.90 10.44 -7.26
C ASN A 213 -0.41 10.17 -7.48
N LEU A 214 0.10 9.06 -6.96
CA LEU A 214 1.53 8.75 -6.93
C LEU A 214 1.98 7.75 -8.00
N GLY A 215 1.03 7.08 -8.67
CA GLY A 215 1.34 5.90 -9.46
C GLY A 215 1.57 4.66 -8.60
N HIS A 216 1.92 3.57 -9.23
CA HIS A 216 2.17 2.29 -8.57
C HIS A 216 3.61 2.24 -8.04
N THR A 217 3.74 2.24 -6.74
CA THR A 217 5.03 2.21 -6.04
C THR A 217 5.38 0.80 -5.52
N PHE A 218 4.85 -0.25 -6.17
CA PHE A 218 5.11 -1.67 -5.91
C PHE A 218 5.29 -2.01 -4.43
N ALA A 219 6.51 -2.37 -4.00
CA ALA A 219 6.78 -2.74 -2.62
C ALA A 219 6.45 -1.63 -1.59
N ALA A 220 6.48 -0.37 -2.00
CA ALA A 220 6.12 0.77 -1.15
C ALA A 220 4.63 1.16 -1.23
N SER A 221 3.82 0.52 -2.09
CA SER A 221 2.42 0.94 -2.29
C SER A 221 1.57 0.78 -1.03
N GLY A 222 1.77 -0.29 -0.28
CA GLY A 222 1.08 -0.49 1.00
C GLY A 222 1.43 0.58 2.04
N MET A 223 2.66 1.11 2.03
CA MET A 223 3.07 2.21 2.91
C MET A 223 2.36 3.51 2.54
N ALA A 224 2.28 3.83 1.26
CA ALA A 224 1.58 5.02 0.80
C ALA A 224 0.08 4.96 1.15
N SER A 225 -0.56 3.81 0.94
CA SER A 225 -1.96 3.58 1.30
C SER A 225 -2.21 3.70 2.81
N LEU A 226 -1.34 3.09 3.63
CA LEU A 226 -1.42 3.16 5.09
C LEU A 226 -1.30 4.61 5.59
N ILE A 227 -0.30 5.35 5.11
CA ILE A 227 -0.09 6.76 5.48
C ILE A 227 -1.31 7.60 5.07
N LYS A 228 -1.83 7.43 3.85
CA LYS A 228 -3.03 8.13 3.40
C LYS A 228 -4.23 7.83 4.29
N ALA A 229 -4.52 6.56 4.57
CA ALA A 229 -5.63 6.17 5.44
C ALA A 229 -5.49 6.78 6.84
N ALA A 230 -4.30 6.71 7.44
CA ALA A 230 -4.02 7.31 8.74
C ALA A 230 -4.24 8.84 8.76
N LEU A 231 -3.78 9.55 7.73
CA LEU A 231 -4.00 10.99 7.60
C LEU A 231 -5.47 11.34 7.37
N CYS A 232 -6.20 10.55 6.58
CA CYS A 232 -7.65 10.71 6.40
C CYS A 232 -8.42 10.58 7.72
N LEU A 233 -8.05 9.60 8.54
CA LEU A 233 -8.62 9.40 9.88
C LEU A 233 -8.28 10.55 10.81
N HIS A 234 -7.00 10.96 10.86
CA HIS A 234 -6.51 12.02 11.72
C HIS A 234 -7.16 13.37 11.39
N HIS A 235 -7.16 13.76 10.13
CA HIS A 235 -7.73 15.02 9.66
C HIS A 235 -9.25 14.96 9.46
N ARG A 236 -9.88 13.80 9.60
CA ARG A 236 -11.34 13.60 9.42
C ARG A 236 -11.80 14.06 8.04
N PHE A 237 -11.09 13.64 7.02
CA PHE A 237 -11.23 14.15 5.67
C PHE A 237 -11.15 13.01 4.66
N ILE A 238 -12.00 13.06 3.63
CA ILE A 238 -11.98 12.12 2.51
C ILE A 238 -11.51 12.89 1.27
N PRO A 239 -10.33 12.58 0.73
CA PRO A 239 -9.83 13.22 -0.48
C PRO A 239 -10.59 12.75 -1.71
N GLY A 240 -10.77 13.66 -2.66
CA GLY A 240 -11.31 13.34 -3.98
C GLY A 240 -10.32 12.54 -4.81
N VAL A 241 -10.84 11.67 -5.67
CA VAL A 241 -10.04 10.92 -6.64
C VAL A 241 -9.80 11.80 -7.87
N PRO A 242 -8.54 12.06 -8.25
CA PRO A 242 -8.23 12.95 -9.36
C PRO A 242 -8.81 12.40 -10.67
N GLN A 243 -9.28 13.31 -11.51
CA GLN A 243 -9.78 13.05 -12.88
C GLN A 243 -10.86 11.96 -13.01
N TRP A 244 -11.46 11.52 -11.89
CA TRP A 244 -12.55 10.55 -11.90
C TRP A 244 -13.81 11.12 -12.57
N LYS A 245 -14.43 10.35 -13.48
CA LYS A 245 -15.67 10.72 -14.16
C LYS A 245 -16.75 9.64 -14.05
N SER A 246 -16.40 8.41 -14.41
CA SER A 246 -17.35 7.30 -14.47
C SER A 246 -16.68 5.95 -14.30
N PRO A 247 -17.33 5.02 -13.60
CA PRO A 247 -16.78 3.69 -13.41
C PRO A 247 -16.81 2.86 -14.68
N LYS A 248 -15.95 1.84 -14.76
CA LYS A 248 -16.18 0.67 -15.61
C LYS A 248 -17.51 0.04 -15.19
N THR A 249 -18.42 -0.15 -16.12
CA THR A 249 -19.84 -0.50 -15.87
C THR A 249 -20.00 -1.75 -14.99
N GLU A 250 -19.05 -2.68 -15.07
CA GLU A 250 -19.08 -3.94 -14.31
C GLU A 250 -18.60 -3.80 -12.87
N LEU A 251 -17.87 -2.74 -12.53
CA LEU A 251 -17.15 -2.63 -11.27
C LEU A 251 -17.90 -1.90 -10.16
N LEU A 252 -18.75 -0.93 -10.46
CA LEU A 252 -19.40 -0.07 -9.46
C LEU A 252 -20.91 0.09 -9.67
N SER A 253 -21.60 -0.96 -10.06
CA SER A 253 -23.08 -0.93 -10.27
C SER A 253 -23.89 -1.08 -8.97
N THR A 254 -23.30 -0.85 -7.81
CA THR A 254 -23.92 -1.07 -6.50
C THR A 254 -24.01 0.22 -5.68
N ASN A 255 -24.93 0.25 -4.72
CA ASN A 255 -25.12 1.40 -3.84
C ASN A 255 -24.22 1.37 -2.59
N GLU A 256 -23.40 0.33 -2.42
CA GLU A 256 -22.53 0.17 -1.25
C GLU A 256 -21.33 1.10 -1.27
N PHE A 257 -20.85 1.45 -2.46
CA PHE A 257 -19.64 2.24 -2.64
C PHE A 257 -19.88 3.49 -3.47
N TYR A 258 -19.07 4.50 -3.20
CA TYR A 258 -18.97 5.67 -4.07
C TYR A 258 -17.53 6.13 -4.19
N VAL A 259 -17.20 6.73 -5.32
CA VAL A 259 -15.88 7.37 -5.52
C VAL A 259 -16.04 8.87 -5.32
N PRO A 260 -15.36 9.49 -4.35
CA PRO A 260 -15.45 10.92 -4.13
C PRO A 260 -14.78 11.67 -5.29
N VAL A 261 -15.53 12.52 -5.97
CA VAL A 261 -15.02 13.41 -7.03
C VAL A 261 -14.32 14.62 -6.44
N GLU A 262 -14.86 15.12 -5.34
CA GLU A 262 -14.33 16.26 -4.60
C GLU A 262 -13.94 15.87 -3.17
N SER A 263 -12.92 16.53 -2.67
CA SER A 263 -12.48 16.37 -1.31
C SER A 263 -13.50 16.93 -0.33
N ARG A 264 -13.77 16.23 0.77
CA ARG A 264 -14.82 16.62 1.72
C ARG A 264 -14.52 16.23 3.17
N PRO A 265 -15.13 16.91 4.16
CA PRO A 265 -15.09 16.44 5.54
C PRO A 265 -15.66 15.03 5.68
N TRP A 266 -15.01 14.22 6.50
CA TRP A 266 -15.51 12.88 6.81
C TRP A 266 -16.47 12.94 7.99
N LEU A 267 -17.75 13.05 7.70
CA LEU A 267 -18.81 13.03 8.72
C LEU A 267 -19.11 11.57 9.11
N ILE A 268 -19.31 11.33 10.41
CA ILE A 268 -19.70 10.03 10.94
C ILE A 268 -21.21 9.90 10.79
N GLN A 269 -21.67 8.73 10.34
CA GLN A 269 -23.10 8.43 10.28
C GLN A 269 -23.70 8.27 11.69
N PRO A 270 -24.98 8.59 11.90
CA PRO A 270 -25.65 8.36 13.18
C PRO A 270 -25.51 6.90 13.65
N GLY A 271 -25.13 6.70 14.89
CA GLY A 271 -24.91 5.38 15.50
C GLY A 271 -23.51 4.80 15.34
N ILE A 272 -22.63 5.40 14.53
CA ILE A 272 -21.22 5.04 14.43
C ILE A 272 -20.41 5.93 15.38
N LEU A 273 -19.62 5.31 16.25
CA LEU A 273 -18.84 6.04 17.27
C LEU A 273 -17.43 6.45 16.81
N LYS A 274 -16.85 5.72 15.87
CA LYS A 274 -15.48 5.90 15.40
C LYS A 274 -15.44 5.87 13.87
N ARG A 275 -14.39 6.46 13.29
CA ARG A 275 -14.07 6.31 11.87
C ARG A 275 -13.17 5.11 11.67
N HIS A 276 -13.50 4.29 10.67
CA HIS A 276 -12.68 3.15 10.25
C HIS A 276 -12.39 3.25 8.75
N ALA A 277 -11.13 2.98 8.39
CA ALA A 277 -10.64 2.88 7.02
C ALA A 277 -9.94 1.53 6.82
#